data_8a06f69dee3a7777351feeadcceae75b
#
_entry.id   8a06f69dee3a7777351feeadcceae75b
#
_cell.length_a   1.000
_cell.length_b   1.000
_cell.length_c   1.000
_cell.angle_alpha   90.00
_cell.angle_beta   90.00
_cell.angle_gamma   90.00
#
_symmetry.space_group_name_H-M   'P 1'
#
loop_
_entity.id
_entity.type
_entity.pdbx_description
1 polymer ?
#
loop_
_entity_poly.entity_id
_entity_poly.type
_entity_poly.pdbx_seq_one_letter_code
_entity_poly.pdbx_strand_id
1 'polypeptide(L)'
;FGADLGAEKFLDIKCRKSGIKPDCVVIVATIRALKMHGGVGKEDLKKENVEALKKGLVNLERHINNTRKFGLPVTIAVNHFITDTDKEMNTLLDFCKTQGVKASKCTHWSNGSEGTKDLAKNVVEICEDKKNTFKYLYEDSLPLFKKIEKIAQESYHAKEVVADTKGRQQLKDFEEKGYG
;
A
#
# COMPACT_ATOMS: atom_id res chain seq x y z
N PHE A 1 -1.42 7.22 -8.38
CA PHE A 1 -0.11 7.07 -7.76
C PHE A 1 0.06 5.64 -7.29
N GLY A 2 1.27 5.08 -7.36
CA GLY A 2 1.56 3.78 -6.76
C GLY A 2 1.37 3.83 -5.24
N ALA A 3 0.73 2.81 -4.67
CA ALA A 3 0.43 2.79 -3.24
C ALA A 3 1.70 2.77 -2.37
N ASP A 4 2.76 2.14 -2.84
CA ASP A 4 4.07 2.12 -2.20
C ASP A 4 4.70 3.52 -2.14
N LEU A 5 4.86 4.19 -3.28
CA LEU A 5 5.49 5.50 -3.39
C LEU A 5 4.70 6.58 -2.62
N GLY A 6 3.38 6.57 -2.72
CA GLY A 6 2.53 7.55 -2.03
C GLY A 6 2.51 7.33 -0.51
N ALA A 7 2.39 6.09 -0.06
CA ALA A 7 2.38 5.75 1.35
C ALA A 7 3.73 6.03 2.02
N GLU A 8 4.85 5.66 1.39
CA GLU A 8 6.18 5.90 1.91
C GLU A 8 6.43 7.40 2.13
N LYS A 9 6.16 8.24 1.12
CA LYS A 9 6.30 9.70 1.25
C LYS A 9 5.39 10.29 2.32
N PHE A 10 4.14 9.80 2.41
CA PHE A 10 3.22 10.26 3.44
C PHE A 10 3.73 9.91 4.83
N LEU A 11 4.12 8.67 5.06
CA LEU A 11 4.50 8.17 6.38
C LEU A 11 5.88 8.66 6.82
N ASP A 12 6.90 8.51 5.98
CA ASP A 12 8.27 8.86 6.36
C ASP A 12 8.60 10.35 6.21
N ILE A 13 7.90 11.09 5.37
CA ILE A 13 8.15 12.53 5.21
C ILE A 13 7.05 13.36 5.89
N LYS A 14 5.80 13.24 5.42
CA LYS A 14 4.70 14.08 5.91
C LYS A 14 4.42 13.84 7.39
N CYS A 15 4.20 12.61 7.80
CA CYS A 15 3.89 12.27 9.19
C CYS A 15 5.05 12.64 10.13
N ARG A 16 6.28 12.35 9.71
CA ARG A 16 7.49 12.69 10.47
C ARG A 16 7.61 14.20 10.70
N LYS A 17 7.46 15.02 9.65
CA LYS A 17 7.60 16.48 9.76
C LYS A 17 6.42 17.15 10.49
N SER A 18 5.21 16.60 10.37
CA SER A 18 4.00 17.21 10.97
C SER A 18 3.60 16.63 12.33
N GLY A 19 4.19 15.52 12.76
CA GLY A 19 3.79 14.79 13.96
C GLY A 19 2.46 14.04 13.83
N ILE A 20 1.86 13.98 12.64
CA ILE A 20 0.61 13.23 12.40
C ILE A 20 0.88 11.73 12.57
N LYS A 21 -0.01 11.05 13.29
CA LYS A 21 0.01 9.60 13.45
C LYS A 21 -1.30 9.03 12.90
N PRO A 22 -1.27 8.30 11.77
CA PRO A 22 -2.47 7.67 11.22
C PRO A 22 -2.99 6.56 12.14
N ASP A 23 -4.31 6.36 12.19
CA ASP A 23 -4.93 5.29 12.97
C ASP A 23 -5.11 4.00 12.16
N CYS A 24 -5.35 4.11 10.86
CA CYS A 24 -5.42 2.98 9.95
C CYS A 24 -5.12 3.40 8.52
N VAL A 25 -4.94 2.42 7.64
CA VAL A 25 -4.77 2.63 6.20
C VAL A 25 -5.86 1.90 5.42
N VAL A 26 -6.48 2.60 4.49
CA VAL A 26 -7.38 2.02 3.50
C VAL A 26 -6.62 1.88 2.18
N ILE A 27 -6.38 0.65 1.75
CA ILE A 27 -5.80 0.38 0.43
C ILE A 27 -6.94 0.21 -0.57
N VAL A 28 -6.98 1.05 -1.59
CA VAL A 28 -7.94 0.92 -2.67
C VAL A 28 -7.42 -0.06 -3.71
N ALA A 29 -8.15 -1.14 -3.94
CA ALA A 29 -7.85 -2.14 -4.95
C ALA A 29 -8.94 -2.17 -6.04
N THR A 30 -8.54 -2.50 -7.27
CA THR A 30 -9.48 -2.80 -8.36
C THR A 30 -9.10 -4.12 -9.01
N ILE A 31 -10.10 -4.93 -9.36
CA ILE A 31 -9.88 -6.19 -10.09
C ILE A 31 -9.15 -5.93 -11.42
N ARG A 32 -9.47 -4.83 -12.11
CA ARG A 32 -8.80 -4.42 -13.34
C ARG A 32 -7.30 -4.20 -13.17
N ALA A 33 -6.90 -3.43 -12.15
CA ALA A 33 -5.48 -3.17 -11.89
C ALA A 33 -4.74 -4.46 -11.53
N LEU A 34 -5.34 -5.31 -10.71
CA LEU A 34 -4.75 -6.60 -10.37
C LEU A 34 -4.60 -7.52 -11.57
N LYS A 35 -5.60 -7.58 -12.46
CA LYS A 35 -5.47 -8.33 -13.75
C LYS A 35 -4.35 -7.77 -14.63
N MET A 36 -4.20 -6.44 -14.70
CA MET A 36 -3.06 -5.82 -15.41
C MET A 36 -1.72 -6.27 -14.83
N HIS A 37 -1.56 -6.25 -13.51
CA HIS A 37 -0.36 -6.77 -12.85
C HIS A 37 -0.15 -8.27 -13.10
N GLY A 38 -1.23 -9.01 -13.37
CA GLY A 38 -1.20 -10.41 -13.79
C GLY A 38 -0.94 -10.64 -15.28
N GLY A 39 -0.71 -9.55 -16.06
CA GLY A 39 -0.32 -9.62 -17.47
C GLY A 39 -1.46 -9.45 -18.48
N VAL A 40 -2.67 -9.03 -18.07
CA VAL A 40 -3.80 -8.77 -19.00
C VAL A 40 -3.64 -7.40 -19.65
N GLY A 41 -3.78 -7.32 -20.98
CA GLY A 41 -3.80 -6.08 -21.75
C GLY A 41 -5.03 -5.22 -21.45
N LYS A 42 -4.93 -3.90 -21.68
CA LYS A 42 -5.99 -2.94 -21.34
C LYS A 42 -7.33 -3.24 -22.01
N GLU A 43 -7.31 -3.74 -23.23
CA GLU A 43 -8.47 -4.10 -24.05
C GLU A 43 -9.25 -5.29 -23.50
N ASP A 44 -8.58 -6.20 -22.77
CA ASP A 44 -9.16 -7.42 -22.23
C ASP A 44 -9.57 -7.34 -20.77
N LEU A 45 -9.36 -6.19 -20.09
CA LEU A 45 -9.66 -6.01 -18.68
C LEU A 45 -11.13 -6.22 -18.31
N LYS A 46 -12.04 -6.09 -19.28
CA LYS A 46 -13.48 -6.31 -19.09
C LYS A 46 -13.86 -7.79 -19.10
N LYS A 47 -13.00 -8.68 -19.59
CA LYS A 47 -13.23 -10.12 -19.64
C LYS A 47 -12.81 -10.75 -18.31
N GLU A 48 -13.56 -11.77 -17.85
CA GLU A 48 -13.16 -12.54 -16.67
C GLU A 48 -11.79 -13.19 -16.88
N ASN A 49 -10.90 -13.03 -15.89
CA ASN A 49 -9.61 -13.72 -15.89
C ASN A 49 -9.10 -13.91 -14.45
N VAL A 50 -9.61 -14.96 -13.79
CA VAL A 50 -9.26 -15.29 -12.41
C VAL A 50 -7.78 -15.66 -12.26
N GLU A 51 -7.18 -16.32 -13.25
CA GLU A 51 -5.76 -16.71 -13.16
C GLU A 51 -4.83 -15.49 -13.22
N ALA A 52 -5.12 -14.52 -14.08
CA ALA A 52 -4.39 -13.25 -14.09
C ALA A 52 -4.63 -12.46 -12.79
N LEU A 53 -5.86 -12.44 -12.27
CA LEU A 53 -6.16 -11.83 -10.99
C LEU A 53 -5.28 -12.42 -9.89
N LYS A 54 -5.22 -13.76 -9.76
CA LYS A 54 -4.39 -14.46 -8.77
C LYS A 54 -2.91 -14.08 -8.90
N LYS A 55 -2.38 -14.02 -10.11
CA LYS A 55 -1.00 -13.58 -10.35
C LYS A 55 -0.76 -12.14 -9.88
N GLY A 56 -1.73 -11.26 -10.08
CA GLY A 56 -1.64 -9.86 -9.69
C GLY A 56 -1.80 -9.60 -8.18
N LEU A 57 -2.36 -10.57 -7.42
CA LEU A 57 -2.54 -10.44 -5.96
C LEU A 57 -1.22 -10.25 -5.21
N VAL A 58 -0.10 -10.70 -5.75
CA VAL A 58 1.25 -10.47 -5.19
C VAL A 58 1.53 -8.96 -5.02
N ASN A 59 1.00 -8.13 -5.91
CA ASN A 59 1.13 -6.68 -5.80
C ASN A 59 0.34 -6.13 -4.59
N LEU A 60 -0.90 -6.60 -4.40
CA LEU A 60 -1.71 -6.21 -3.25
C LEU A 60 -1.08 -6.69 -1.93
N GLU A 61 -0.59 -7.92 -1.89
CA GLU A 61 0.14 -8.47 -0.73
C GLU A 61 1.33 -7.59 -0.33
N ARG A 62 2.11 -7.14 -1.31
CA ARG A 62 3.23 -6.22 -1.07
C ARG A 62 2.77 -4.93 -0.40
N HIS A 63 1.69 -4.31 -0.88
CA HIS A 63 1.18 -3.08 -0.29
C HIS A 63 0.65 -3.27 1.13
N ILE A 64 -0.04 -4.39 1.40
CA ILE A 64 -0.47 -4.77 2.75
C ILE A 64 0.76 -4.90 3.68
N ASN A 65 1.76 -5.66 3.24
CA ASN A 65 2.96 -5.92 4.04
C ASN A 65 3.79 -4.65 4.26
N ASN A 66 3.95 -3.79 3.25
CA ASN A 66 4.63 -2.51 3.39
C ASN A 66 3.94 -1.62 4.43
N THR A 67 2.61 -1.53 4.41
CA THR A 67 1.85 -0.76 5.40
C THR A 67 2.03 -1.32 6.82
N ARG A 68 2.00 -2.63 6.97
CA ARG A 68 2.20 -3.31 8.27
C ARG A 68 3.58 -3.05 8.88
N LYS A 69 4.62 -2.81 8.07
CA LYS A 69 5.96 -2.45 8.57
C LYS A 69 5.96 -1.16 9.37
N PHE A 70 5.05 -0.24 9.06
CA PHE A 70 4.82 0.98 9.84
C PHE A 70 3.96 0.75 11.09
N GLY A 71 3.56 -0.49 11.39
CA GLY A 71 2.71 -0.82 12.54
C GLY A 71 1.25 -0.39 12.37
N LEU A 72 0.82 -0.08 11.15
CA LEU A 72 -0.53 0.39 10.85
C LEU A 72 -1.47 -0.77 10.51
N PRO A 73 -2.68 -0.79 11.09
CA PRO A 73 -3.71 -1.70 10.65
C PRO A 73 -4.25 -1.31 9.26
N VAL A 74 -4.66 -2.32 8.49
CA VAL A 74 -5.04 -2.17 7.08
C VAL A 74 -6.43 -2.73 6.84
N THR A 75 -7.22 -2.03 6.03
CA THR A 75 -8.43 -2.56 5.40
C THR A 75 -8.42 -2.30 3.90
N ILE A 76 -9.12 -3.11 3.12
CA ILE A 76 -9.12 -3.01 1.66
C ILE A 76 -10.48 -2.50 1.18
N ALA A 77 -10.46 -1.42 0.39
CA ALA A 77 -11.61 -0.95 -0.36
C ALA A 77 -11.54 -1.51 -1.79
N VAL A 78 -12.36 -2.48 -2.12
CA VAL A 78 -12.44 -3.01 -3.49
C VAL A 78 -13.38 -2.13 -4.30
N ASN A 79 -12.82 -1.22 -5.09
CA ASN A 79 -13.60 -0.36 -5.99
C ASN A 79 -14.13 -1.20 -7.15
N HIS A 80 -15.40 -1.56 -7.06
CA HIS A 80 -16.08 -2.49 -7.96
C HIS A 80 -16.54 -1.81 -9.25
N PHE A 81 -16.29 -2.44 -10.37
CA PHE A 81 -16.79 -2.06 -11.68
C PHE A 81 -17.86 -3.05 -12.15
N ILE A 82 -18.82 -2.58 -12.97
CA ILE A 82 -19.93 -3.40 -13.49
C ILE A 82 -19.48 -4.64 -14.28
N THR A 83 -18.25 -4.64 -14.78
CA THR A 83 -17.67 -5.76 -15.53
C THR A 83 -16.91 -6.76 -14.64
N ASP A 84 -16.77 -6.48 -13.36
CA ASP A 84 -16.12 -7.40 -12.43
C ASP A 84 -17.08 -8.54 -12.10
N THR A 85 -16.63 -9.78 -12.26
CA THR A 85 -17.47 -10.94 -12.00
C THR A 85 -17.48 -11.31 -10.52
N ASP A 86 -18.55 -11.98 -10.06
CA ASP A 86 -18.62 -12.48 -8.69
C ASP A 86 -17.48 -13.46 -8.37
N LYS A 87 -17.03 -14.24 -9.34
CA LYS A 87 -15.92 -15.17 -9.18
C LYS A 87 -14.59 -14.43 -8.93
N GLU A 88 -14.33 -13.37 -9.68
CA GLU A 88 -13.15 -12.51 -9.46
C GLU A 88 -13.26 -11.79 -8.11
N MET A 89 -14.43 -11.25 -7.77
CA MET A 89 -14.67 -10.58 -6.50
C MET A 89 -14.43 -11.52 -5.31
N ASN A 90 -15.02 -12.72 -5.34
CA ASN A 90 -14.85 -13.71 -4.28
C ASN A 90 -13.39 -14.15 -4.15
N THR A 91 -12.68 -14.34 -5.27
CA THR A 91 -11.25 -14.66 -5.27
C THR A 91 -10.43 -13.59 -4.53
N LEU A 92 -10.71 -12.30 -4.78
CA LEU A 92 -10.03 -11.20 -4.10
C LEU A 92 -10.39 -11.13 -2.61
N LEU A 93 -11.67 -11.26 -2.26
CA LEU A 93 -12.12 -11.23 -0.86
C LEU A 93 -11.55 -12.40 -0.05
N ASP A 94 -11.51 -13.60 -0.62
CA ASP A 94 -10.93 -14.78 0.02
C ASP A 94 -9.41 -14.60 0.23
N PHE A 95 -8.71 -14.05 -0.76
CA PHE A 95 -7.31 -13.69 -0.60
C PHE A 95 -7.10 -12.71 0.57
N CYS A 96 -7.89 -11.63 0.66
CA CYS A 96 -7.80 -10.68 1.77
C CYS A 96 -8.02 -11.38 3.14
N LYS A 97 -8.94 -12.33 3.21
CA LYS A 97 -9.14 -13.19 4.39
C LYS A 97 -7.88 -13.97 4.75
N THR A 98 -7.21 -14.62 3.78
CA THR A 98 -5.96 -15.36 4.04
C THR A 98 -4.84 -14.46 4.52
N GLN A 99 -4.84 -13.20 4.09
CA GLN A 99 -3.91 -12.17 4.56
C GLN A 99 -4.31 -11.59 5.94
N GLY A 100 -5.43 -12.01 6.52
CA GLY A 100 -5.91 -11.49 7.80
C GLY A 100 -6.29 -10.01 7.75
N VAL A 101 -6.79 -9.52 6.60
CA VAL A 101 -7.29 -8.14 6.43
C VAL A 101 -8.75 -8.14 6.04
N LYS A 102 -9.51 -7.19 6.59
CA LYS A 102 -10.90 -6.96 6.16
C LYS A 102 -10.90 -6.30 4.78
N ALA A 103 -11.83 -6.71 3.92
CA ALA A 103 -12.04 -6.10 2.61
C ALA A 103 -13.52 -5.86 2.38
N SER A 104 -13.87 -4.72 1.78
CA SER A 104 -15.24 -4.34 1.46
C SER A 104 -15.39 -4.07 -0.03
N LYS A 105 -16.43 -4.65 -0.65
CA LYS A 105 -16.87 -4.29 -1.99
C LYS A 105 -17.49 -2.89 -1.95
N CYS A 106 -16.91 -1.95 -2.71
CA CYS A 106 -17.36 -0.56 -2.77
C CYS A 106 -18.06 -0.29 -4.10
N THR A 107 -19.34 0.10 -4.02
CA THR A 107 -20.19 0.40 -5.19
C THR A 107 -20.66 1.86 -5.20
N HIS A 108 -19.85 2.76 -4.64
CA HIS A 108 -20.19 4.18 -4.43
C HIS A 108 -20.52 4.93 -5.72
N TRP A 109 -19.96 4.54 -6.85
CA TRP A 109 -20.26 5.17 -8.15
C TRP A 109 -21.72 4.96 -8.61
N SER A 110 -22.35 3.83 -8.20
CA SER A 110 -23.77 3.54 -8.52
C SER A 110 -24.70 3.79 -7.35
N ASN A 111 -24.25 3.57 -6.11
CA ASN A 111 -25.07 3.57 -4.92
C ASN A 111 -24.74 4.71 -3.93
N GLY A 112 -23.87 5.65 -4.33
CA GLY A 112 -23.44 6.74 -3.45
C GLY A 112 -22.83 6.22 -2.15
N SER A 113 -23.09 6.91 -1.04
CA SER A 113 -22.54 6.58 0.29
C SER A 113 -22.99 5.20 0.80
N GLU A 114 -24.17 4.71 0.40
CA GLU A 114 -24.65 3.38 0.76
C GLU A 114 -23.67 2.30 0.30
N GLY A 115 -23.06 2.47 -0.88
CA GLY A 115 -22.09 1.53 -1.45
C GLY A 115 -20.76 1.43 -0.70
N THR A 116 -20.54 2.23 0.35
CA THR A 116 -19.31 2.23 1.17
C THR A 116 -19.56 2.07 2.65
N LYS A 117 -20.79 1.81 3.08
CA LYS A 117 -21.13 1.65 4.51
C LYS A 117 -20.32 0.58 5.22
N ASP A 118 -20.08 -0.57 4.58
CA ASP A 118 -19.32 -1.66 5.19
C ASP A 118 -17.84 -1.30 5.33
N LEU A 119 -17.28 -0.55 4.38
CA LEU A 119 -15.94 0.01 4.51
C LEU A 119 -15.87 0.96 5.71
N ALA A 120 -16.84 1.88 5.83
CA ALA A 120 -16.89 2.84 6.93
C ALA A 120 -16.94 2.13 8.30
N LYS A 121 -17.79 1.11 8.45
CA LYS A 121 -17.85 0.28 9.66
C LYS A 121 -16.50 -0.38 9.97
N ASN A 122 -15.85 -0.98 8.96
CA ASN A 122 -14.54 -1.59 9.14
C ASN A 122 -13.49 -0.59 9.60
N VAL A 123 -13.49 0.64 9.07
CA VAL A 123 -12.57 1.70 9.50
C VAL A 123 -12.82 2.09 10.96
N VAL A 124 -14.09 2.30 11.33
CA VAL A 124 -14.46 2.64 12.73
C VAL A 124 -13.99 1.55 13.69
N GLU A 125 -14.32 0.28 13.41
CA GLU A 125 -13.90 -0.85 14.25
C GLU A 125 -12.37 -0.93 14.41
N ILE A 126 -11.60 -0.70 13.33
CA ILE A 126 -10.14 -0.71 13.37
C ILE A 126 -9.60 0.44 14.23
N CYS A 127 -10.18 1.64 14.11
CA CYS A 127 -9.75 2.80 14.90
C CYS A 127 -10.11 2.65 16.38
N GLU A 128 -11.24 2.01 16.70
CA GLU A 128 -11.66 1.76 18.10
C GLU A 128 -10.86 0.64 18.78
N ASP A 129 -10.35 -0.34 18.05
CA ASP A 129 -9.57 -1.49 18.57
C ASP A 129 -8.20 -1.09 19.14
N LYS A 130 -7.72 0.13 18.87
CA LYS A 130 -6.47 0.72 19.39
C LYS A 130 -5.22 -0.16 19.22
N LYS A 131 -5.21 -1.05 18.25
CA LYS A 131 -4.06 -1.92 17.93
C LYS A 131 -2.99 -1.22 17.09
N ASN A 132 -3.11 0.09 16.92
CA ASN A 132 -2.14 0.90 16.18
C ASN A 132 -0.82 1.01 16.94
N THR A 133 0.25 0.56 16.30
CA THR A 133 1.63 0.64 16.82
C THR A 133 2.51 1.44 15.86
N PHE A 134 1.97 2.56 15.35
CA PHE A 134 2.64 3.36 14.32
C PHE A 134 4.09 3.69 14.69
N LYS A 135 4.98 3.42 13.76
CA LYS A 135 6.42 3.72 13.84
C LYS A 135 6.94 4.09 12.46
N TYR A 136 8.01 4.87 12.44
CA TYR A 136 8.72 5.17 11.21
C TYR A 136 9.57 3.98 10.76
N LEU A 137 9.86 3.92 9.46
CA LEU A 137 10.66 2.85 8.89
C LEU A 137 12.13 2.91 9.36
N TYR A 138 12.62 4.12 9.63
CA TYR A 138 13.98 4.37 10.09
C TYR A 138 14.02 5.52 11.10
N GLU A 139 15.07 5.56 11.91
CA GLU A 139 15.35 6.63 12.86
C GLU A 139 15.99 7.85 12.19
N ASP A 140 15.72 9.06 12.70
CA ASP A 140 16.26 10.30 12.14
C ASP A 140 17.80 10.35 12.16
N SER A 141 18.43 9.74 13.16
CA SER A 141 19.87 9.64 13.31
C SER A 141 20.60 8.75 12.30
N LEU A 142 19.85 7.98 11.50
CA LEU A 142 20.45 7.10 10.52
C LEU A 142 21.08 7.91 9.39
N PRO A 143 22.33 7.60 8.93
CA PRO A 143 22.95 8.28 7.80
C PRO A 143 22.09 8.22 6.54
N LEU A 144 22.14 9.26 5.70
CA LEU A 144 21.27 9.40 4.51
C LEU A 144 21.34 8.18 3.59
N PHE A 145 22.55 7.69 3.32
CA PHE A 145 22.70 6.49 2.48
C PHE A 145 22.02 5.27 3.10
N LYS A 146 22.09 5.11 4.42
CA LYS A 146 21.42 4.03 5.15
C LYS A 146 19.91 4.16 5.16
N LYS A 147 19.36 5.39 5.18
CA LYS A 147 17.92 5.63 4.99
C LYS A 147 17.46 5.16 3.61
N ILE A 148 18.24 5.49 2.57
CA ILE A 148 17.97 5.03 1.20
C ILE A 148 18.02 3.50 1.11
N GLU A 149 19.06 2.87 1.66
CA GLU A 149 19.16 1.39 1.71
C GLU A 149 17.94 0.78 2.42
N LYS A 150 17.56 1.34 3.56
CA LYS A 150 16.42 0.85 4.34
C LYS A 150 15.12 0.89 3.53
N ILE A 151 14.82 2.01 2.88
CA ILE A 151 13.62 2.16 2.03
C ILE A 151 13.68 1.19 0.85
N ALA A 152 14.81 1.13 0.15
CA ALA A 152 14.97 0.28 -1.02
C ALA A 152 14.80 -1.22 -0.68
N GLN A 153 15.38 -1.67 0.41
CA GLN A 153 15.30 -3.07 0.84
C GLN A 153 13.93 -3.40 1.43
N GLU A 154 13.42 -2.58 2.35
CA GLU A 154 12.19 -2.87 3.08
C GLU A 154 10.93 -2.68 2.22
N SER A 155 10.85 -1.61 1.44
CA SER A 155 9.63 -1.28 0.67
C SER A 155 9.67 -1.84 -0.75
N TYR A 156 10.85 -1.88 -1.37
CA TYR A 156 11.02 -2.27 -2.78
C TYR A 156 11.72 -3.62 -2.98
N HIS A 157 12.17 -4.28 -1.89
CA HIS A 157 12.86 -5.57 -1.92
C HIS A 157 14.13 -5.56 -2.79
N ALA A 158 14.85 -4.43 -2.82
CA ALA A 158 16.13 -4.34 -3.49
C ALA A 158 17.16 -5.22 -2.77
N LYS A 159 18.03 -5.90 -3.51
CA LYS A 159 19.13 -6.66 -2.93
C LYS A 159 20.19 -5.74 -2.35
N GLU A 160 20.50 -4.68 -3.08
CA GLU A 160 21.53 -3.71 -2.73
C GLU A 160 21.18 -2.33 -3.34
N VAL A 161 21.80 -1.31 -2.82
CA VAL A 161 21.78 0.06 -3.37
C VAL A 161 23.19 0.42 -3.77
N VAL A 162 23.37 0.77 -5.04
CA VAL A 162 24.65 1.22 -5.58
C VAL A 162 24.58 2.72 -5.83
N ALA A 163 25.56 3.44 -5.32
CA ALA A 163 25.76 4.85 -5.63
C ALA A 163 27.20 5.06 -6.11
N ASP A 164 27.37 5.86 -7.15
CA ASP A 164 28.67 6.27 -7.65
C ASP A 164 29.38 7.20 -6.63
N THR A 165 30.64 7.51 -6.90
CA THR A 165 31.45 8.36 -6.02
C THR A 165 30.83 9.75 -5.85
N LYS A 166 30.25 10.32 -6.92
CA LYS A 166 29.62 11.64 -6.89
C LYS A 166 28.37 11.62 -6.00
N GLY A 167 27.50 10.61 -6.15
CA GLY A 167 26.31 10.44 -5.32
C GLY A 167 26.65 10.27 -3.85
N ARG A 168 27.65 9.46 -3.53
CA ARG A 168 28.12 9.28 -2.15
C ARG A 168 28.67 10.58 -1.55
N GLN A 169 29.41 11.36 -2.34
CA GLN A 169 29.91 12.65 -1.88
C GLN A 169 28.79 13.64 -1.63
N GLN A 170 27.80 13.73 -2.52
CA GLN A 170 26.63 14.59 -2.33
C GLN A 170 25.85 14.26 -1.04
N LEU A 171 25.69 12.98 -0.73
CA LEU A 171 25.02 12.59 0.51
C LEU A 171 25.78 13.05 1.75
N LYS A 172 27.10 12.93 1.76
CA LYS A 172 27.96 13.47 2.84
C LYS A 172 27.83 14.98 2.96
N ASP A 173 27.90 15.70 1.84
CA ASP A 173 27.75 17.17 1.82
C ASP A 173 26.37 17.59 2.38
N PHE A 174 25.32 16.81 2.15
CA PHE A 174 24.01 17.06 2.74
C PHE A 174 23.98 16.78 4.25
N GLU A 175 24.60 15.69 4.70
CA GLU A 175 24.73 15.39 6.14
C GLU A 175 25.49 16.48 6.89
N GLU A 176 26.60 16.96 6.34
CA GLU A 176 27.41 18.06 6.89
C GLU A 176 26.62 19.38 6.99
N LYS A 177 25.67 19.62 6.08
CA LYS A 177 24.76 20.76 6.10
C LYS A 177 23.53 20.58 7.01
N GLY A 178 23.44 19.45 7.70
CA GLY A 178 22.34 19.16 8.60
C GLY A 178 21.05 18.72 7.91
N TYR A 179 21.11 18.27 6.64
CA TYR A 179 19.98 17.62 6.00
C TYR A 179 19.94 16.13 6.38
N GLY A 180 18.75 15.68 6.86
CA GLY A 180 18.61 14.30 7.28
C GLY A 180 17.18 13.88 7.55
#